data_ce7d37dbe32088d5cd89a23da7d993d0
#
_entry.id   ce7d37dbe32088d5cd89a23da7d993d0
#
_cell.length_a   1.000
_cell.length_b   1.000
_cell.length_c   1.000
_cell.angle_alpha   90.00
_cell.angle_beta   90.00
_cell.angle_gamma   90.00
#
_symmetry.space_group_name_H-M   'P 1'
#
loop_
_entity.id
_entity.type
_entity.pdbx_description
1 polymer ?
#
loop_
_entity_poly.entity_id
_entity_poly.type
_entity_poly.pdbx_seq_one_letter_code
_entity_poly.pdbx_strand_id
1 'polypeptide(L)'
;GGMYELGALRALDEALDGLDLTRMDCYVGVSSGAFLAAGLANRMSTAEMCRIFITGTSDDAEFRPETFLRPNVGEYLRRAASLPGLYADWVSRLLRSPHRATRWSDLFLRFGGLVPTGIFDNQEVERFLRDIFTRRGRSNDFRTLDADLFVVAVDLDSGEAVRFGEQGWDDVPISRAVQASSALPGLYPPVEIGGRHFLDGALRRTMHASTVLDRGIDLMIGV
;
A
#
# COMPACT_ATOMS: atom_id res chain seq x y z
N GLY A 1 -9.73 4.81 6.76
CA GLY A 1 -9.00 4.02 7.77
C GLY A 1 -7.97 4.87 8.49
N GLY A 2 -6.82 5.18 7.90
CA GLY A 2 -5.63 5.68 8.60
C GLY A 2 -5.80 6.85 9.56
N MET A 3 -6.66 7.82 9.24
CA MET A 3 -6.94 8.92 10.16
C MET A 3 -7.68 8.47 11.43
N TYR A 4 -8.57 7.50 11.28
CA TYR A 4 -9.27 6.91 12.43
C TYR A 4 -8.30 6.08 13.29
N GLU A 5 -7.50 5.24 12.66
CA GLU A 5 -6.48 4.42 13.30
C GLU A 5 -5.47 5.30 14.07
N LEU A 6 -4.99 6.37 13.43
CA LEU A 6 -4.08 7.33 14.07
C LEU A 6 -4.74 8.03 15.27
N GLY A 7 -6.02 8.41 15.15
CA GLY A 7 -6.79 9.00 16.26
C GLY A 7 -6.94 8.02 17.42
N ALA A 8 -7.20 6.74 17.15
CA ALA A 8 -7.29 5.70 18.18
C ALA A 8 -5.95 5.46 18.87
N LEU A 9 -4.85 5.36 18.11
CA LEU A 9 -3.50 5.25 18.68
C LEU A 9 -3.15 6.47 19.53
N ARG A 10 -3.50 7.68 19.06
CA ARG A 10 -3.28 8.90 19.81
C ARG A 10 -4.05 8.91 21.13
N ALA A 11 -5.30 8.47 21.13
CA ALA A 11 -6.11 8.37 22.33
C ALA A 11 -5.53 7.36 23.34
N LEU A 12 -5.00 6.22 22.88
CA LEU A 12 -4.32 5.25 23.73
C LEU A 12 -3.04 5.81 24.34
N ASP A 13 -2.24 6.50 23.53
CA ASP A 13 -0.98 7.15 23.92
C ASP A 13 -1.20 8.24 25.01
N GLU A 14 -2.34 8.94 24.94
CA GLU A 14 -2.71 9.95 25.92
C GLU A 14 -3.39 9.39 27.19
N ALA A 15 -4.09 8.26 27.07
CA ALA A 15 -4.90 7.71 28.15
C ALA A 15 -4.14 6.70 29.05
N LEU A 16 -3.06 6.11 28.55
CA LEU A 16 -2.36 5.03 29.23
C LEU A 16 -0.96 5.48 29.69
N ASP A 17 -0.83 5.83 30.93
CA ASP A 17 0.45 6.17 31.56
C ASP A 17 1.44 4.99 31.46
N GLY A 18 2.64 5.27 30.95
CA GLY A 18 3.71 4.27 30.82
C GLY A 18 3.67 3.47 29.51
N LEU A 19 2.65 3.66 28.66
CA LEU A 19 2.63 3.11 27.32
C LEU A 19 3.44 4.00 26.37
N ASP A 20 4.44 3.43 25.72
CA ASP A 20 5.19 4.09 24.64
C ASP A 20 5.01 3.30 23.35
N LEU A 21 4.08 3.74 22.49
CA LEU A 21 3.79 3.08 21.22
C LEU A 21 4.95 3.08 20.25
N THR A 22 5.99 3.88 20.47
CA THR A 22 7.20 3.90 19.63
C THR A 22 8.27 2.90 20.10
N ARG A 23 8.02 2.15 21.19
CA ARG A 23 8.96 1.21 21.81
C ARG A 23 8.41 -0.20 21.95
N MET A 24 7.59 -0.62 21.00
CA MET A 24 7.14 -2.00 20.90
C MET A 24 8.21 -2.86 20.22
N ASP A 25 8.23 -4.16 20.55
CA ASP A 25 9.18 -5.12 19.97
C ASP A 25 8.85 -5.43 18.51
N CYS A 26 7.58 -5.34 18.13
CA CYS A 26 7.11 -5.70 16.80
C CYS A 26 5.93 -4.84 16.35
N TYR A 27 5.96 -4.47 15.07
CA TYR A 27 4.89 -3.75 14.39
C TYR A 27 4.43 -4.54 13.17
N VAL A 28 3.11 -4.63 12.98
CA VAL A 28 2.52 -5.21 11.77
C VAL A 28 1.54 -4.21 11.18
N GLY A 29 1.72 -3.89 9.91
CA GLY A 29 0.88 -2.94 9.22
C GLY A 29 0.34 -3.46 7.90
N VAL A 30 -0.90 -3.09 7.58
CA VAL A 30 -1.58 -3.39 6.32
C VAL A 30 -2.22 -2.12 5.81
N SER A 31 -2.06 -1.82 4.52
CA SER A 31 -2.67 -0.64 3.89
C SER A 31 -2.37 0.65 4.66
N SER A 32 -3.39 1.40 5.10
CA SER A 32 -3.21 2.59 5.93
C SER A 32 -2.44 2.30 7.23
N GLY A 33 -2.67 1.13 7.84
CA GLY A 33 -1.94 0.69 9.03
C GLY A 33 -0.45 0.46 8.78
N ALA A 34 -0.03 0.18 7.54
CA ALA A 34 1.38 0.06 7.20
C ALA A 34 2.14 1.39 7.34
N PHE A 35 1.49 2.52 7.03
CA PHE A 35 2.06 3.85 7.28
C PHE A 35 2.31 4.09 8.76
N LEU A 36 1.31 3.77 9.59
CA LEU A 36 1.38 3.99 11.02
C LEU A 36 2.41 3.09 11.68
N ALA A 37 2.40 1.81 11.33
CA ALA A 37 3.37 0.82 11.81
C ALA A 37 4.81 1.22 11.45
N ALA A 38 5.04 1.63 10.19
CA ALA A 38 6.36 2.08 9.75
C ALA A 38 6.80 3.40 10.44
N GLY A 39 5.86 4.31 10.69
CA GLY A 39 6.10 5.53 11.46
C GLY A 39 6.52 5.23 12.90
N LEU A 40 5.74 4.40 13.61
CA LEU A 40 6.03 4.00 14.99
C LEU A 40 7.36 3.23 15.11
N ALA A 41 7.63 2.30 14.20
CA ALA A 41 8.91 1.58 14.13
C ALA A 41 10.10 2.52 13.89
N ASN A 42 9.87 3.66 13.21
CA ASN A 42 10.82 4.75 13.04
C ASN A 42 10.82 5.79 14.18
N ARG A 43 10.27 5.43 15.35
CA ARG A 43 10.22 6.30 16.54
C ARG A 43 9.42 7.60 16.32
N MET A 44 8.54 7.65 15.32
CA MET A 44 7.64 8.79 15.14
C MET A 44 6.50 8.69 16.15
N SER A 45 6.33 9.71 16.99
CA SER A 45 5.22 9.72 17.94
C SER A 45 3.87 9.91 17.25
N THR A 46 2.79 9.47 17.89
CA THR A 46 1.43 9.70 17.41
C THR A 46 1.13 11.18 17.20
N ALA A 47 1.64 12.06 18.10
CA ALA A 47 1.52 13.50 17.97
C ALA A 47 2.22 14.04 16.72
N GLU A 48 3.41 13.55 16.41
CA GLU A 48 4.16 13.92 15.21
C GLU A 48 3.44 13.47 13.95
N MET A 49 2.95 12.23 13.91
CA MET A 49 2.15 11.72 12.80
C MET A 49 0.86 12.52 12.60
N CYS A 50 0.18 12.92 13.69
CA CYS A 50 -0.98 13.82 13.60
C CYS A 50 -0.62 15.17 12.97
N ARG A 51 0.51 15.76 13.34
CA ARG A 51 0.97 17.02 12.72
C ARG A 51 1.24 16.86 11.22
N ILE A 52 1.85 15.77 10.82
CA ILE A 52 2.16 15.51 9.42
C ILE A 52 0.88 15.23 8.60
N PHE A 53 0.05 14.29 9.05
CA PHE A 53 -1.03 13.74 8.22
C PHE A 53 -2.38 14.47 8.40
N ILE A 54 -2.62 15.13 9.53
CA ILE A 54 -3.91 15.77 9.81
C ILE A 54 -3.81 17.29 9.68
N THR A 55 -2.81 17.92 10.31
CA THR A 55 -2.74 19.38 10.34
C THR A 55 -1.87 19.96 9.21
N GLY A 56 -1.00 19.16 8.59
CA GLY A 56 -0.08 19.64 7.55
C GLY A 56 0.92 20.70 8.03
N THR A 57 1.06 20.89 9.36
CA THR A 57 1.86 21.96 9.98
C THR A 57 3.26 21.52 10.41
N SER A 58 3.75 20.42 9.86
CA SER A 58 5.09 19.94 10.19
C SER A 58 6.12 20.67 9.32
N ASP A 59 7.15 21.24 9.94
CA ASP A 59 8.34 21.75 9.24
C ASP A 59 9.09 20.63 8.50
N ASP A 60 8.76 19.39 8.84
CA ASP A 60 9.43 18.20 8.37
C ASP A 60 8.89 17.65 7.05
N ALA A 61 7.59 17.70 6.79
CA ALA A 61 7.01 17.24 5.53
C ALA A 61 5.63 17.89 5.30
N GLU A 62 5.45 18.47 4.14
CA GLU A 62 4.15 18.97 3.73
C GLU A 62 3.34 17.82 3.13
N PHE A 63 2.42 17.27 3.90
CA PHE A 63 1.46 16.30 3.41
C PHE A 63 0.39 17.01 2.59
N ARG A 64 0.39 16.78 1.29
CA ARG A 64 -0.63 17.29 0.37
C ARG A 64 -1.52 16.15 -0.08
N PRO A 65 -2.73 15.99 0.45
CA PRO A 65 -3.64 14.91 0.08
C PRO A 65 -3.89 14.85 -1.44
N GLU A 66 -3.90 16.00 -2.12
CA GLU A 66 -4.10 16.10 -3.56
C GLU A 66 -3.00 15.38 -4.35
N THR A 67 -1.79 15.27 -3.80
CA THR A 67 -0.67 14.59 -4.43
C THR A 67 -0.91 13.09 -4.56
N PHE A 68 -1.66 12.51 -3.60
CA PHE A 68 -2.03 11.09 -3.59
C PHE A 68 -3.17 10.76 -4.57
N LEU A 69 -3.86 11.78 -5.08
CA LEU A 69 -4.97 11.68 -6.01
C LEU A 69 -4.58 12.17 -7.41
N ARG A 70 -3.31 12.10 -7.78
CA ARG A 70 -2.86 12.46 -9.14
C ARG A 70 -3.36 11.43 -10.15
N PRO A 71 -4.06 11.86 -11.21
CA PRO A 71 -4.52 10.94 -12.25
C PRO A 71 -3.32 10.25 -12.93
N ASN A 72 -3.44 8.94 -13.15
CA ASN A 72 -2.44 8.15 -13.87
C ASN A 72 -2.53 8.40 -15.40
N VAL A 73 -2.28 9.64 -15.81
CA VAL A 73 -2.46 10.10 -17.20
C VAL A 73 -1.65 9.25 -18.19
N GLY A 74 -0.47 8.78 -17.81
CA GLY A 74 0.39 7.95 -18.67
C GLY A 74 -0.24 6.60 -19.01
N GLU A 75 -0.95 5.98 -18.07
CA GLU A 75 -1.68 4.75 -18.32
C GLU A 75 -2.91 4.99 -19.18
N TYR A 76 -3.66 6.06 -18.92
CA TYR A 76 -4.80 6.45 -19.73
C TYR A 76 -4.41 6.69 -21.21
N LEU A 77 -3.31 7.39 -21.46
CA LEU A 77 -2.82 7.65 -22.82
C LEU A 77 -2.36 6.37 -23.52
N ARG A 78 -1.63 5.49 -22.83
CA ARG A 78 -1.23 4.18 -23.39
C ARG A 78 -2.43 3.32 -23.76
N ARG A 79 -3.45 3.28 -22.92
CA ARG A 79 -4.68 2.53 -23.17
C ARG A 79 -5.52 3.15 -24.27
N ALA A 80 -5.63 4.47 -24.32
CA ALA A 80 -6.30 5.17 -25.41
C ALA A 80 -5.62 4.86 -26.76
N ALA A 81 -4.29 4.78 -26.80
CA ALA A 81 -3.54 4.43 -28.00
C ALA A 81 -3.77 2.98 -28.46
N SER A 82 -4.18 2.06 -27.58
CA SER A 82 -4.50 0.67 -27.92
C SER A 82 -5.93 0.47 -28.44
N LEU A 83 -6.83 1.45 -28.27
CA LEU A 83 -8.22 1.37 -28.70
C LEU A 83 -8.41 1.08 -30.18
N PRO A 84 -7.68 1.72 -31.13
CA PRO A 84 -7.83 1.46 -32.55
C PRO A 84 -7.54 0.00 -32.93
N GLY A 85 -6.49 -0.59 -32.34
CA GLY A 85 -6.12 -1.99 -32.58
C GLY A 85 -7.15 -2.98 -32.06
N LEU A 86 -7.70 -2.74 -30.86
CA LEU A 86 -8.75 -3.58 -30.28
C LEU A 86 -10.06 -3.49 -31.06
N TYR A 87 -10.40 -2.29 -31.52
CA TYR A 87 -11.58 -2.08 -32.37
C TYR A 87 -11.43 -2.80 -33.72
N ALA A 88 -10.29 -2.68 -34.40
CA ALA A 88 -10.00 -3.36 -35.63
C ALA A 88 -10.01 -4.89 -35.48
N ASP A 89 -9.45 -5.44 -34.42
CA ASP A 89 -9.50 -6.88 -34.11
C ASP A 89 -10.95 -7.35 -33.84
N TRP A 90 -11.71 -6.58 -33.09
CA TRP A 90 -13.12 -6.87 -32.83
C TRP A 90 -13.96 -6.88 -34.12
N VAL A 91 -13.85 -5.85 -34.97
CA VAL A 91 -14.54 -5.76 -36.26
C VAL A 91 -14.13 -6.91 -37.17
N SER A 92 -12.84 -7.23 -37.27
CA SER A 92 -12.35 -8.33 -38.11
C SER A 92 -12.90 -9.71 -37.70
N ARG A 93 -13.10 -9.94 -36.41
CA ARG A 93 -13.69 -11.19 -35.87
C ARG A 93 -15.19 -11.26 -36.07
N LEU A 94 -15.88 -10.13 -35.91
CA LEU A 94 -17.32 -10.04 -36.17
C LEU A 94 -17.61 -10.41 -37.65
N LEU A 95 -16.80 -9.92 -38.57
CA LEU A 95 -16.90 -10.22 -40.01
C LEU A 95 -16.56 -11.68 -40.36
N ARG A 96 -15.63 -12.31 -39.59
CA ARG A 96 -15.20 -13.70 -39.86
C ARG A 96 -16.09 -14.77 -39.21
N SER A 97 -16.85 -14.46 -38.16
CA SER A 97 -17.64 -15.45 -37.44
C SER A 97 -18.92 -14.87 -36.84
N PRO A 98 -19.92 -14.53 -37.65
CA PRO A 98 -21.13 -13.84 -37.14
C PRO A 98 -22.02 -14.70 -36.22
N HIS A 99 -21.83 -16.04 -36.18
CA HIS A 99 -22.69 -16.96 -35.44
C HIS A 99 -22.18 -17.36 -34.05
N ARG A 100 -20.99 -16.93 -33.64
CA ARG A 100 -20.56 -17.06 -32.23
C ARG A 100 -21.02 -15.82 -31.47
N ALA A 101 -22.25 -15.90 -30.96
CA ALA A 101 -22.77 -14.88 -30.03
C ALA A 101 -21.73 -14.60 -28.95
N THR A 102 -21.21 -13.40 -28.98
CA THR A 102 -20.21 -12.92 -28.03
C THR A 102 -20.84 -12.95 -26.63
N ARG A 103 -20.41 -13.89 -25.79
CA ARG A 103 -20.88 -13.92 -24.40
C ARG A 103 -20.47 -12.61 -23.73
N TRP A 104 -21.36 -12.05 -22.95
CA TRP A 104 -21.09 -10.83 -22.17
C TRP A 104 -19.80 -10.97 -21.33
N SER A 105 -19.48 -12.20 -20.85
CA SER A 105 -18.22 -12.53 -20.18
C SER A 105 -16.98 -12.26 -21.04
N ASP A 106 -17.04 -12.56 -22.35
CA ASP A 106 -15.90 -12.38 -23.26
C ASP A 106 -15.68 -10.88 -23.58
N LEU A 107 -16.77 -10.12 -23.62
CA LEU A 107 -16.72 -8.65 -23.72
C LEU A 107 -16.09 -8.06 -22.44
N PHE A 108 -16.54 -8.50 -21.28
CA PHE A 108 -16.02 -8.01 -19.99
C PHE A 108 -14.52 -8.32 -19.81
N LEU A 109 -14.08 -9.53 -20.16
CA LEU A 109 -12.66 -9.91 -20.10
C LEU A 109 -11.80 -9.13 -21.10
N ARG A 110 -12.32 -8.78 -22.27
CA ARG A 110 -11.58 -8.04 -23.30
C ARG A 110 -11.56 -6.54 -23.07
N PHE A 111 -12.71 -5.96 -22.67
CA PHE A 111 -12.80 -4.56 -22.35
C PHE A 111 -12.35 -4.27 -20.91
N GLY A 112 -12.29 -5.28 -20.04
CA GLY A 112 -11.66 -5.18 -18.72
C GLY A 112 -10.21 -4.72 -18.79
N GLY A 113 -9.49 -5.08 -19.88
CA GLY A 113 -8.16 -4.54 -20.17
C GLY A 113 -8.12 -3.04 -20.49
N LEU A 114 -9.26 -2.40 -20.78
CA LEU A 114 -9.37 -0.96 -20.99
C LEU A 114 -9.65 -0.19 -19.70
N VAL A 115 -10.16 -0.88 -18.67
CA VAL A 115 -10.31 -0.28 -17.35
C VAL A 115 -8.91 -0.07 -16.78
N PRO A 116 -8.54 1.16 -16.39
CA PRO A 116 -7.25 1.41 -15.76
C PRO A 116 -7.09 0.50 -14.54
N THR A 117 -5.91 -0.09 -14.37
CA THR A 117 -5.59 -0.88 -13.16
C THR A 117 -5.59 -0.03 -11.91
N GLY A 118 -5.44 1.32 -12.07
CA GLY A 118 -5.58 2.31 -11.01
C GLY A 118 -5.92 3.68 -11.61
N ILE A 119 -6.82 4.40 -10.94
CA ILE A 119 -7.21 5.77 -11.33
C ILE A 119 -6.07 6.75 -11.04
N PHE A 120 -5.34 6.52 -9.95
CA PHE A 120 -4.29 7.41 -9.45
C PHE A 120 -2.92 6.74 -9.49
N ASP A 121 -1.88 7.57 -9.53
CA ASP A 121 -0.49 7.13 -9.39
C ASP A 121 -0.10 7.11 -7.90
N ASN A 122 0.43 6.00 -7.43
CA ASN A 122 0.90 5.83 -6.05
C ASN A 122 2.42 6.07 -5.89
N GLN A 123 3.11 6.52 -6.91
CA GLN A 123 4.55 6.81 -6.81
C GLN A 123 4.84 7.98 -5.87
N GLU A 124 3.93 8.95 -5.79
CA GLU A 124 4.06 10.08 -4.86
C GLU A 124 3.96 9.63 -3.39
N VAL A 125 3.17 8.58 -3.12
CA VAL A 125 3.11 7.93 -1.79
C VAL A 125 4.50 7.42 -1.42
N GLU A 126 5.13 6.69 -2.32
CA GLU A 126 6.47 6.14 -2.11
C GLU A 126 7.51 7.25 -1.90
N ARG A 127 7.51 8.29 -2.74
CA ARG A 127 8.45 9.42 -2.62
C ARG A 127 8.30 10.12 -1.29
N PHE A 128 7.09 10.45 -0.90
CA PHE A 128 6.80 11.08 0.37
C PHE A 128 7.31 10.27 1.56
N LEU A 129 7.05 8.96 1.56
CA LEU A 129 7.51 8.05 2.62
C LEU A 129 9.02 7.90 2.63
N ARG A 130 9.63 7.74 1.46
CA ARG A 130 11.08 7.69 1.34
C ARG A 130 11.73 8.96 1.92
N ASP A 131 11.18 10.13 1.59
CA ASP A 131 11.69 11.39 2.10
C ASP A 131 11.55 11.49 3.63
N ILE A 132 10.47 10.95 4.21
CA ILE A 132 10.31 10.89 5.66
C ILE A 132 11.29 9.90 6.30
N PHE A 133 11.41 8.68 5.76
CA PHE A 133 12.18 7.61 6.38
C PHE A 133 13.70 7.71 6.11
N THR A 134 14.15 8.55 5.17
CA THR A 134 15.58 8.83 4.96
C THR A 134 16.12 9.99 5.77
N ARG A 135 15.29 10.64 6.61
CA ARG A 135 15.74 11.71 7.49
C ARG A 135 16.61 11.20 8.62
N ARG A 136 17.40 12.12 9.19
CA ARG A 136 18.29 11.80 10.31
C ARG A 136 17.52 11.17 11.48
N GLY A 137 17.99 10.02 11.95
CA GLY A 137 17.38 9.27 13.05
C GLY A 137 16.25 8.33 12.62
N ARG A 138 15.99 8.20 11.31
CA ARG A 138 15.02 7.25 10.75
C ARG A 138 15.68 6.34 9.74
N SER A 139 15.00 5.27 9.36
CA SER A 139 15.47 4.33 8.36
C SER A 139 14.38 3.92 7.37
N ASN A 140 14.75 3.81 6.10
CA ASN A 140 13.94 3.20 5.04
C ASN A 140 14.34 1.72 4.79
N ASP A 141 15.11 1.12 5.70
CA ASP A 141 15.59 -0.27 5.63
C ASP A 141 15.12 -1.03 6.88
N PHE A 142 14.36 -2.12 6.70
CA PHE A 142 13.83 -2.96 7.77
C PHE A 142 14.90 -3.48 8.71
N ARG A 143 16.08 -3.83 8.18
CA ARG A 143 17.20 -4.46 8.90
C ARG A 143 17.92 -3.53 9.88
N THR A 144 17.67 -2.24 9.77
CA THR A 144 18.33 -1.21 10.60
C THR A 144 17.39 -0.60 11.64
N LEU A 145 16.14 -1.07 11.70
CA LEU A 145 15.20 -0.69 12.75
C LEU A 145 15.55 -1.41 14.06
N ASP A 146 15.24 -0.76 15.18
CA ASP A 146 15.40 -1.35 16.53
C ASP A 146 14.31 -2.40 16.84
N ALA A 147 13.21 -2.38 16.12
CA ALA A 147 12.06 -3.27 16.30
C ALA A 147 11.75 -4.01 15.01
N ASP A 148 11.14 -5.17 15.13
CA ASP A 148 10.64 -5.90 13.97
C ASP A 148 9.47 -5.13 13.33
N LEU A 149 9.54 -4.89 12.04
CA LEU A 149 8.45 -4.30 11.27
C LEU A 149 8.03 -5.25 10.15
N PHE A 150 6.74 -5.57 10.09
CA PHE A 150 6.16 -6.33 8.99
C PHE A 150 5.11 -5.50 8.27
N VAL A 151 5.31 -5.32 6.98
CA VAL A 151 4.33 -4.69 6.07
C VAL A 151 3.77 -5.77 5.18
N VAL A 152 2.44 -5.95 5.20
CA VAL A 152 1.79 -7.04 4.49
C VAL A 152 1.16 -6.54 3.19
N ALA A 153 1.47 -7.20 2.09
CA ALA A 153 0.82 -7.03 0.80
C ALA A 153 0.39 -8.38 0.22
N VAL A 154 -0.42 -8.37 -0.82
CA VAL A 154 -0.84 -9.59 -1.52
C VAL A 154 -0.12 -9.67 -2.87
N ASP A 155 0.53 -10.77 -3.12
CA ASP A 155 1.07 -11.10 -4.44
C ASP A 155 -0.07 -11.39 -5.41
N LEU A 156 -0.10 -10.66 -6.52
CA LEU A 156 -1.17 -10.75 -7.52
C LEU A 156 -1.20 -12.11 -8.22
N ASP A 157 -0.04 -12.72 -8.46
CA ASP A 157 0.05 -13.96 -9.23
C ASP A 157 -0.32 -15.19 -8.39
N SER A 158 0.15 -15.25 -7.14
CA SER A 158 -0.14 -16.38 -6.24
C SER A 158 -1.39 -16.17 -5.38
N GLY A 159 -1.82 -14.94 -5.18
CA GLY A 159 -2.88 -14.56 -4.23
C GLY A 159 -2.45 -14.74 -2.76
N GLU A 160 -1.18 -14.96 -2.49
CA GLU A 160 -0.66 -15.14 -1.14
C GLU A 160 -0.25 -13.83 -0.48
N ALA A 161 -0.38 -13.77 0.85
CA ALA A 161 0.12 -12.66 1.62
C ALA A 161 1.65 -12.76 1.75
N VAL A 162 2.33 -11.69 1.40
CA VAL A 162 3.78 -11.53 1.57
C VAL A 162 4.02 -10.53 2.70
N ARG A 163 4.96 -10.84 3.58
CA ARG A 163 5.38 -10.00 4.70
C ARG A 163 6.74 -9.38 4.37
N PHE A 164 6.74 -8.13 3.95
CA PHE A 164 7.97 -7.35 3.83
C PHE A 164 8.55 -7.09 5.22
N GLY A 165 9.87 -7.22 5.36
CA GLY A 165 10.56 -7.23 6.65
C GLY A 165 10.89 -8.63 7.17
N GLU A 166 10.31 -9.68 6.58
CA GLU A 166 10.71 -11.08 6.81
C GLU A 166 11.92 -11.43 5.94
N GLN A 167 12.71 -12.41 6.37
CA GLN A 167 13.87 -12.89 5.62
C GLN A 167 13.52 -13.18 4.15
N GLY A 168 14.28 -12.59 3.23
CA GLY A 168 14.06 -12.67 1.80
C GLY A 168 13.15 -11.56 1.23
N TRP A 169 12.56 -10.72 2.10
CA TRP A 169 11.80 -9.53 1.77
C TRP A 169 12.19 -8.32 2.63
N ASP A 170 13.27 -8.43 3.39
CA ASP A 170 13.81 -7.42 4.29
C ASP A 170 14.75 -6.42 3.62
N ASP A 171 15.17 -6.70 2.38
CA ASP A 171 15.99 -5.82 1.53
C ASP A 171 15.17 -4.82 0.71
N VAL A 172 13.84 -4.99 0.68
CA VAL A 172 12.92 -4.05 0.03
C VAL A 172 12.83 -2.77 0.87
N PRO A 173 12.93 -1.56 0.27
CA PRO A 173 12.74 -0.32 1.02
C PRO A 173 11.36 -0.26 1.69
N ILE A 174 11.29 0.21 2.95
CA ILE A 174 10.04 0.33 3.70
C ILE A 174 9.00 1.15 2.92
N SER A 175 9.42 2.26 2.29
CA SER A 175 8.56 3.09 1.45
C SER A 175 7.90 2.32 0.30
N ARG A 176 8.66 1.40 -0.33
CA ARG A 176 8.14 0.54 -1.41
C ARG A 176 7.19 -0.52 -0.89
N ALA A 177 7.50 -1.13 0.24
CA ALA A 177 6.63 -2.11 0.89
C ALA A 177 5.29 -1.48 1.29
N VAL A 178 5.31 -0.28 1.87
CA VAL A 178 4.09 0.46 2.24
C VAL A 178 3.30 0.86 0.99
N GLN A 179 3.97 1.30 -0.09
CA GLN A 179 3.33 1.58 -1.37
C GLN A 179 2.59 0.34 -1.90
N ALA A 180 3.24 -0.83 -1.86
CA ALA A 180 2.66 -2.10 -2.31
C ALA A 180 1.45 -2.49 -1.44
N SER A 181 1.59 -2.38 -0.11
CA SER A 181 0.54 -2.67 0.86
C SER A 181 -0.69 -1.76 0.72
N SER A 182 -0.52 -0.58 0.12
CA SER A 182 -1.57 0.43 -0.08
C SER A 182 -2.11 0.46 -1.52
N ALA A 183 -1.69 -0.47 -2.38
CA ALA A 183 -2.11 -0.54 -3.78
C ALA A 183 -3.51 -1.15 -3.91
N LEU A 184 -4.54 -0.38 -3.53
CA LEU A 184 -5.94 -0.82 -3.59
C LEU A 184 -6.41 -0.92 -5.05
N PRO A 185 -6.89 -2.11 -5.49
CA PRO A 185 -7.36 -2.31 -6.86
C PRO A 185 -8.44 -1.30 -7.27
N GLY A 186 -8.33 -0.79 -8.47
CA GLY A 186 -9.21 0.24 -9.00
C GLY A 186 -8.82 1.66 -8.58
N LEU A 187 -8.13 1.83 -7.45
CA LEU A 187 -7.61 3.13 -7.01
C LEU A 187 -6.17 3.35 -7.49
N TYR A 188 -5.30 2.37 -7.24
CA TYR A 188 -3.89 2.40 -7.59
C TYR A 188 -3.49 1.19 -8.44
N PRO A 189 -2.49 1.32 -9.33
CA PRO A 189 -1.94 0.18 -10.04
C PRO A 189 -1.19 -0.76 -9.09
N PRO A 190 -1.08 -2.06 -9.44
CA PRO A 190 -0.20 -2.99 -8.74
C PRO A 190 1.24 -2.47 -8.71
N VAL A 191 1.94 -2.73 -7.62
CA VAL A 191 3.34 -2.32 -7.43
C VAL A 191 4.26 -3.49 -7.77
N GLU A 192 5.16 -3.28 -8.73
CA GLU A 192 6.17 -4.27 -9.09
C GLU A 192 7.37 -4.20 -8.14
N ILE A 193 7.73 -5.34 -7.52
CA ILE A 193 8.91 -5.52 -6.67
C ILE A 193 9.52 -6.88 -7.01
N GLY A 194 10.80 -6.91 -7.44
CA GLY A 194 11.49 -8.15 -7.74
C GLY A 194 10.84 -8.98 -8.87
N GLY A 195 10.20 -8.34 -9.85
CA GLY A 195 9.50 -9.00 -10.95
C GLY A 195 8.14 -9.60 -10.57
N ARG A 196 7.65 -9.36 -9.36
CA ARG A 196 6.32 -9.75 -8.87
C ARG A 196 5.45 -8.52 -8.66
N HIS A 197 4.14 -8.67 -8.81
CA HIS A 197 3.17 -7.58 -8.65
C HIS A 197 2.40 -7.73 -7.35
N PHE A 198 2.29 -6.63 -6.61
CA PHE A 198 1.66 -6.60 -5.29
C PHE A 198 0.48 -5.66 -5.25
N LEU A 199 -0.52 -6.07 -4.47
CA LEU A 199 -1.73 -5.32 -4.17
C LEU A 199 -1.89 -5.14 -2.66
N ASP A 200 -2.87 -4.31 -2.28
CA ASP A 200 -3.22 -4.04 -0.89
C ASP A 200 -3.45 -5.34 -0.08
N GLY A 201 -2.76 -5.44 1.06
CA GLY A 201 -2.82 -6.59 1.94
C GLY A 201 -4.20 -6.85 2.55
N ALA A 202 -5.04 -5.82 2.67
CA ALA A 202 -6.39 -5.94 3.21
C ALA A 202 -7.32 -6.78 2.32
N LEU A 203 -6.99 -7.00 1.05
CA LEU A 203 -7.74 -7.90 0.15
C LEU A 203 -7.83 -9.33 0.67
N ARG A 204 -6.87 -9.78 1.45
CA ARG A 204 -6.87 -11.12 2.04
C ARG A 204 -7.34 -11.10 3.48
N ARG A 205 -6.81 -10.19 4.29
CA ARG A 205 -7.21 -9.95 5.69
C ARG A 205 -6.87 -8.51 6.07
N THR A 206 -7.72 -7.93 6.87
CA THR A 206 -7.50 -6.57 7.41
C THR A 206 -6.55 -6.56 8.60
N MET A 207 -6.49 -7.65 9.35
CA MET A 207 -5.60 -7.81 10.50
C MET A 207 -4.78 -9.10 10.36
N HIS A 208 -3.46 -8.99 10.39
CA HIS A 208 -2.50 -10.10 10.28
C HIS A 208 -1.86 -10.44 11.64
N ALA A 209 -2.68 -10.53 12.71
CA ALA A 209 -2.25 -10.85 14.07
C ALA A 209 -1.45 -12.16 14.16
N SER A 210 -1.80 -13.15 13.31
CA SER A 210 -1.06 -14.43 13.26
C SER A 210 0.43 -14.30 12.96
N THR A 211 0.87 -13.19 12.38
CA THR A 211 2.28 -12.91 12.11
C THR A 211 3.12 -12.88 13.40
N VAL A 212 2.51 -12.48 14.51
CA VAL A 212 3.22 -12.26 15.78
C VAL A 212 2.79 -13.18 16.92
N LEU A 213 1.64 -13.87 16.80
CA LEU A 213 1.10 -14.72 17.88
C LEU A 213 2.06 -15.83 18.32
N ASP A 214 2.84 -16.38 17.40
CA ASP A 214 3.80 -17.46 17.70
C ASP A 214 5.14 -16.94 18.30
N ARG A 215 5.28 -15.62 18.51
CA ARG A 215 6.51 -14.98 18.99
C ARG A 215 6.57 -14.79 20.51
N GLY A 216 5.57 -15.32 21.27
CA GLY A 216 5.53 -15.22 22.73
C GLY A 216 5.33 -13.80 23.22
N ILE A 217 4.41 -13.05 22.59
CA ILE A 217 4.07 -11.67 22.95
C ILE A 217 3.23 -11.64 24.24
N ASP A 218 3.52 -10.68 25.13
CA ASP A 218 2.76 -10.44 26.37
C ASP A 218 1.58 -9.50 26.13
N LEU A 219 1.70 -8.55 25.22
CA LEU A 219 0.67 -7.55 24.91
C LEU A 219 0.56 -7.33 23.39
N MET A 220 -0.68 -7.35 22.89
CA MET A 220 -0.99 -6.96 21.51
C MET A 220 -2.01 -5.83 21.50
N ILE A 221 -1.68 -4.75 20.81
CA ILE A 221 -2.59 -3.63 20.55
C ILE A 221 -3.00 -3.67 19.09
N GLY A 222 -4.29 -3.81 18.82
CA GLY A 222 -4.86 -3.84 17.47
C GLY A 222 -5.80 -2.66 17.24
N VAL A 223 -5.65 -1.99 16.11
CA VAL A 223 -6.48 -0.84 15.70
C VAL A 223 -6.96 -1.03 14.27
#